data_dd1c490bae13cd341948206b80cad76d
#
_entry.id   dd1c490bae13cd341948206b80cad76d
#
_cell.length_a   1.000
_cell.length_b   1.000
_cell.length_c   1.000
_cell.angle_alpha   90.00
_cell.angle_beta   90.00
_cell.angle_gamma   90.00
#
_symmetry.space_group_name_H-M   'P 1'
#
loop_
_entity.id
_entity.type
_entity.pdbx_description
1 polymer ?
#
loop_
_entity_poly.entity_id
_entity_poly.type
_entity_poly.pdbx_seq_one_letter_code
_entity_poly.pdbx_strand_id
1 'polypeptide(L)'
;MPGMVHWNHPKFFAYFSSGNSYPSVLGDLLSSALAPICFSWASCPASTELETIVLNWYGKALGLPEGFLSDAPGSIGGGAYKDQLQNLIAYSSKEAHSSIEKAAKMALVKLKIIDTDSQGRMRVDLLKAAIEKDIESGLTPFYVVATVGTTGAASFDNLTEIGKVCQEVPSIWFHVDGAYGGNSFILPEMRKFSEGLEYADSFNCNPNKLLLTTFDASAMWVKNVMTLKKALTVNPLYLQHEHDKAIDYRHYGIPLSRRFRALKLWFVFRSYGIKGLQSYIRNLMALAKKFEMLVKKDERFEVCNEVYLGLVCFRLR
;
A
#
# COMPACT_ATOMS: atom_id res chain seq x y z
N MET A 1 -28.29 -10.95 10.71
CA MET A 1 -29.12 -10.75 9.51
C MET A 1 -28.97 -11.99 8.64
N PRO A 2 -30.03 -12.60 8.12
CA PRO A 2 -29.94 -13.75 7.24
C PRO A 2 -29.09 -13.42 5.99
N GLY A 3 -28.25 -14.37 5.56
CA GLY A 3 -27.37 -14.20 4.39
C GLY A 3 -26.08 -13.40 4.60
N MET A 4 -25.84 -12.84 5.79
CA MET A 4 -24.57 -12.17 6.09
C MET A 4 -23.56 -13.14 6.72
N VAL A 5 -22.37 -13.19 6.16
CA VAL A 5 -21.22 -13.90 6.74
C VAL A 5 -20.56 -13.00 7.78
N HIS A 6 -20.37 -13.51 9.00
CA HIS A 6 -19.76 -12.75 10.10
C HIS A 6 -18.22 -12.84 10.03
N TRP A 7 -17.60 -11.91 9.34
CA TRP A 7 -16.15 -11.90 9.06
C TRP A 7 -15.26 -11.79 10.31
N ASN A 8 -15.79 -11.26 11.42
CA ASN A 8 -15.09 -11.18 12.70
C ASN A 8 -15.42 -12.35 13.65
N HIS A 9 -16.08 -13.42 13.14
CA HIS A 9 -16.35 -14.59 13.95
C HIS A 9 -15.04 -15.36 14.25
N PRO A 10 -14.80 -15.85 15.48
CA PRO A 10 -13.55 -16.53 15.85
C PRO A 10 -13.21 -17.78 15.01
N LYS A 11 -14.20 -18.37 14.34
CA LYS A 11 -14.05 -19.50 13.43
C LYS A 11 -14.11 -19.13 11.95
N PHE A 12 -13.96 -17.85 11.59
CA PHE A 12 -13.87 -17.43 10.21
C PHE A 12 -12.40 -17.34 9.80
N PHE A 13 -11.94 -18.30 8.98
CA PHE A 13 -10.55 -18.44 8.58
C PHE A 13 -10.28 -18.16 7.11
N ALA A 14 -11.18 -17.45 6.44
CA ALA A 14 -11.03 -17.08 5.04
C ALA A 14 -10.73 -15.58 4.90
N TYR A 15 -9.97 -15.24 3.87
CA TYR A 15 -9.62 -13.86 3.49
C TYR A 15 -8.84 -13.10 4.57
N PHE A 16 -8.49 -11.85 4.30
CA PHE A 16 -8.06 -10.89 5.31
C PHE A 16 -9.29 -10.10 5.79
N SER A 17 -9.75 -10.40 7.00
CA SER A 17 -10.82 -9.64 7.62
C SER A 17 -10.34 -8.20 7.84
N SER A 18 -11.19 -7.24 7.51
CA SER A 18 -10.93 -5.84 7.83
C SER A 18 -10.85 -5.65 9.33
N GLY A 19 -9.89 -4.86 9.78
CA GLY A 19 -9.84 -4.38 11.15
C GLY A 19 -11.13 -3.66 11.53
N ASN A 20 -11.50 -3.74 12.79
CA ASN A 20 -12.64 -3.03 13.34
C ASN A 20 -12.33 -2.58 14.75
N SER A 21 -12.73 -1.36 15.11
CA SER A 21 -12.62 -0.84 16.46
C SER A 21 -13.68 0.22 16.72
N TYR A 22 -14.08 0.37 17.97
CA TYR A 22 -15.03 1.42 18.37
C TYR A 22 -14.60 2.81 17.91
N PRO A 23 -13.34 3.24 18.10
CA PRO A 23 -12.89 4.55 17.59
C PRO A 23 -13.05 4.69 16.09
N SER A 24 -12.74 3.66 15.31
CA SER A 24 -12.88 3.72 13.85
C SER A 24 -14.34 3.80 13.41
N VAL A 25 -15.23 3.04 14.06
CA VAL A 25 -16.69 3.10 13.81
C VAL A 25 -17.22 4.48 14.12
N LEU A 26 -16.82 5.07 15.27
CA LEU A 26 -17.22 6.42 15.64
C LEU A 26 -16.74 7.46 14.63
N GLY A 27 -15.50 7.33 14.14
CA GLY A 27 -14.96 8.20 13.08
C GLY A 27 -15.75 8.11 11.78
N ASP A 28 -16.14 6.91 11.37
CA ASP A 28 -16.98 6.70 10.17
C ASP A 28 -18.41 7.26 10.36
N LEU A 29 -19.03 7.04 11.51
CA LEU A 29 -20.35 7.59 11.84
C LEU A 29 -20.32 9.11 11.81
N LEU A 30 -19.35 9.74 12.47
CA LEU A 30 -19.21 11.19 12.48
C LEU A 30 -18.94 11.74 11.08
N SER A 31 -18.05 11.10 10.30
CA SER A 31 -17.80 11.48 8.91
C SER A 31 -19.07 11.41 8.07
N SER A 32 -19.90 10.39 8.26
CA SER A 32 -21.16 10.24 7.54
C SER A 32 -22.21 11.26 7.98
N ALA A 33 -22.27 11.59 9.27
CA ALA A 33 -23.19 12.59 9.82
C ALA A 33 -22.86 14.02 9.36
N LEU A 34 -21.57 14.36 9.27
CA LEU A 34 -21.09 15.65 8.75
C LEU A 34 -21.22 15.75 7.23
N ALA A 35 -21.18 14.62 6.51
CA ALA A 35 -21.29 14.48 5.06
C ALA A 35 -20.41 15.45 4.25
N PRO A 36 -19.14 15.71 4.61
CA PRO A 36 -18.30 16.62 3.84
C PRO A 36 -17.85 15.96 2.54
N ILE A 37 -17.73 16.74 1.47
CA ILE A 37 -17.09 16.31 0.22
C ILE A 37 -15.69 16.91 0.18
N CYS A 38 -14.68 16.08 0.46
CA CYS A 38 -13.31 16.52 0.79
C CYS A 38 -12.40 16.57 -0.45
N PHE A 39 -12.81 17.26 -1.52
CA PHE A 39 -12.03 17.28 -2.77
C PHE A 39 -11.01 18.43 -2.83
N SER A 40 -11.24 19.53 -2.11
CA SER A 40 -10.33 20.69 -2.06
C SER A 40 -10.27 21.28 -0.66
N TRP A 41 -9.23 22.06 -0.39
CA TRP A 41 -9.13 22.82 0.85
C TRP A 41 -10.32 23.77 1.01
N ALA A 42 -10.68 24.48 -0.05
CA ALA A 42 -11.78 25.43 -0.03
C ALA A 42 -13.14 24.77 0.29
N SER A 43 -13.36 23.52 -0.14
CA SER A 43 -14.62 22.80 0.12
C SER A 43 -14.73 22.29 1.55
N CYS A 44 -13.63 21.92 2.19
CA CYS A 44 -13.57 21.46 3.57
C CYS A 44 -12.14 21.59 4.13
N PRO A 45 -11.74 22.77 4.63
CA PRO A 45 -10.39 23.00 5.16
C PRO A 45 -10.00 22.00 6.24
N ALA A 46 -10.89 21.77 7.21
CA ALA A 46 -10.64 20.85 8.33
C ALA A 46 -10.34 19.40 7.86
N SER A 47 -10.97 18.95 6.78
CA SER A 47 -10.71 17.62 6.24
C SER A 47 -9.31 17.54 5.60
N THR A 48 -8.94 18.55 4.82
CA THR A 48 -7.63 18.59 4.15
C THR A 48 -6.49 18.68 5.16
N GLU A 49 -6.62 19.56 6.15
CA GLU A 49 -5.63 19.70 7.23
C GLU A 49 -5.51 18.39 8.03
N LEU A 50 -6.62 17.81 8.45
CA LEU A 50 -6.61 16.57 9.22
C LEU A 50 -6.03 15.40 8.40
N GLU A 51 -6.33 15.29 7.11
CA GLU A 51 -5.76 14.26 6.23
C GLU A 51 -4.24 14.40 6.14
N THR A 52 -3.74 15.62 5.94
CA THR A 52 -2.30 15.91 5.90
C THR A 52 -1.60 15.51 7.21
N ILE A 53 -2.15 15.96 8.35
CA ILE A 53 -1.59 15.66 9.67
C ILE A 53 -1.58 14.16 9.94
N VAL A 54 -2.69 13.48 9.71
CA VAL A 54 -2.83 12.04 10.03
C VAL A 54 -1.96 11.18 9.11
N LEU A 55 -1.85 11.52 7.83
CA LEU A 55 -0.96 10.80 6.91
C LEU A 55 0.51 11.00 7.29
N ASN A 56 0.90 12.19 7.75
CA ASN A 56 2.25 12.42 8.28
C ASN A 56 2.50 11.64 9.58
N TRP A 57 1.55 11.61 10.50
CA TRP A 57 1.66 10.76 11.71
C TRP A 57 1.83 9.28 11.33
N TYR A 58 1.05 8.83 10.38
CA TYR A 58 1.10 7.45 9.92
C TYR A 58 2.43 7.15 9.23
N GLY A 59 2.89 7.97 8.30
CA GLY A 59 4.18 7.82 7.64
C GLY A 59 5.36 7.81 8.64
N LYS A 60 5.38 8.73 9.60
CA LYS A 60 6.37 8.77 10.69
C LYS A 60 6.29 7.51 11.57
N ALA A 61 5.10 7.02 11.87
CA ALA A 61 4.90 5.80 12.64
C ALA A 61 5.44 4.55 11.93
N LEU A 62 5.31 4.50 10.62
CA LEU A 62 5.88 3.43 9.78
C LEU A 62 7.40 3.57 9.58
N GLY A 63 7.99 4.75 9.87
CA GLY A 63 9.39 5.04 9.62
C GLY A 63 9.70 5.24 8.14
N LEU A 64 8.77 5.82 7.36
CA LEU A 64 8.99 6.10 5.96
C LEU A 64 10.13 7.11 5.77
N PRO A 65 10.91 7.01 4.67
CA PRO A 65 11.90 8.00 4.28
C PRO A 65 11.30 9.41 4.21
N GLU A 66 12.08 10.44 4.57
CA GLU A 66 11.59 11.83 4.62
C GLU A 66 10.96 12.32 3.31
N GLY A 67 11.49 11.88 2.16
CA GLY A 67 10.94 12.23 0.84
C GLY A 67 9.48 11.83 0.60
N PHE A 68 8.88 10.98 1.45
CA PHE A 68 7.47 10.60 1.40
C PHE A 68 6.56 11.47 2.29
N LEU A 69 7.12 12.28 3.16
CA LEU A 69 6.33 13.13 4.06
C LEU A 69 5.95 14.45 3.34
N SER A 70 4.79 14.97 3.62
CA SER A 70 4.26 16.19 2.96
C SER A 70 5.09 17.45 3.22
N ASP A 71 5.95 17.42 4.24
CA ASP A 71 6.82 18.54 4.63
C ASP A 71 8.15 18.54 3.85
N ALA A 72 8.41 17.52 3.00
CA ALA A 72 9.66 17.43 2.23
C ALA A 72 9.64 18.38 1.02
N PRO A 73 10.80 19.02 0.66
CA PRO A 73 10.89 19.83 -0.54
C PRO A 73 10.63 18.99 -1.80
N GLY A 74 9.73 19.47 -2.66
CA GLY A 74 9.33 18.74 -3.86
C GLY A 74 10.46 18.63 -4.89
N SER A 75 10.71 17.44 -5.42
CA SER A 75 11.57 17.24 -6.58
C SER A 75 10.79 17.33 -7.89
N ILE A 76 11.45 17.75 -8.97
CA ILE A 76 10.84 18.01 -10.28
C ILE A 76 11.15 16.82 -11.19
N GLY A 77 10.13 16.22 -11.81
CA GLY A 77 10.33 15.25 -12.89
C GLY A 77 9.07 14.44 -13.23
N GLY A 78 8.84 14.20 -14.50
CA GLY A 78 7.82 13.30 -15.02
C GLY A 78 7.33 13.71 -16.41
N GLY A 79 7.63 12.90 -17.41
CA GLY A 79 7.15 13.01 -18.79
C GLY A 79 5.87 12.19 -19.00
N ALA A 80 5.00 12.64 -19.90
CA ALA A 80 3.84 11.86 -20.36
C ALA A 80 4.22 11.04 -21.58
N TYR A 81 4.03 9.70 -21.50
CA TYR A 81 4.34 8.74 -22.57
C TYR A 81 3.12 8.49 -23.49
N LYS A 82 2.32 9.50 -23.81
CA LYS A 82 1.07 9.33 -24.59
C LYS A 82 1.25 8.61 -25.93
N ASP A 83 2.33 8.88 -26.61
CA ASP A 83 2.59 8.32 -27.96
C ASP A 83 3.25 6.94 -27.94
N GLN A 84 3.58 6.39 -26.77
CA GLN A 84 4.31 5.14 -26.59
C GLN A 84 3.54 4.05 -25.84
N LEU A 85 2.24 4.21 -25.63
CA LEU A 85 1.43 3.28 -24.81
C LEU A 85 1.59 1.80 -25.25
N GLN A 86 1.69 1.53 -26.56
CA GLN A 86 1.83 0.17 -27.08
C GLN A 86 3.16 -0.50 -26.72
N ASN A 87 4.18 0.30 -26.41
CA ASN A 87 5.53 -0.18 -26.07
C ASN A 87 5.78 -0.22 -24.56
N LEU A 88 4.86 0.33 -23.75
CA LEU A 88 5.01 0.32 -22.30
C LEU A 88 4.84 -1.08 -21.74
N ILE A 89 5.75 -1.45 -20.83
CA ILE A 89 5.69 -2.71 -20.10
C ILE A 89 5.94 -2.51 -18.61
N ALA A 90 5.09 -3.15 -17.80
CA ALA A 90 5.17 -3.21 -16.34
C ALA A 90 5.61 -4.59 -15.88
N TYR A 91 6.13 -4.67 -14.65
CA TYR A 91 6.59 -5.91 -14.03
C TYR A 91 6.00 -6.08 -12.64
N SER A 92 5.63 -7.32 -12.31
CA SER A 92 5.10 -7.69 -11.01
C SER A 92 5.48 -9.12 -10.66
N SER A 93 5.53 -9.48 -9.39
CA SER A 93 5.78 -10.87 -9.01
C SER A 93 4.54 -11.74 -9.18
N LYS A 94 4.76 -13.05 -9.29
CA LYS A 94 3.70 -14.08 -9.34
C LYS A 94 2.83 -14.08 -8.09
N GLU A 95 3.39 -13.70 -6.94
CA GLU A 95 2.67 -13.65 -5.66
C GLU A 95 2.02 -12.28 -5.38
N ALA A 96 2.16 -11.31 -6.29
CA ALA A 96 1.51 -10.01 -6.16
C ALA A 96 -0.02 -10.13 -6.20
N HIS A 97 -0.70 -9.18 -5.58
CA HIS A 97 -2.16 -9.17 -5.56
C HIS A 97 -2.75 -8.99 -6.96
N SER A 98 -3.84 -9.71 -7.25
CA SER A 98 -4.53 -9.67 -8.56
C SER A 98 -4.99 -8.28 -9.02
N SER A 99 -5.05 -7.30 -8.12
CA SER A 99 -5.33 -5.89 -8.48
C SER A 99 -4.30 -5.30 -9.44
N ILE A 100 -3.05 -5.76 -9.40
CA ILE A 100 -1.98 -5.30 -10.30
C ILE A 100 -2.29 -5.73 -11.74
N GLU A 101 -2.61 -7.02 -11.94
CA GLU A 101 -3.02 -7.52 -13.25
C GLU A 101 -4.29 -6.82 -13.75
N LYS A 102 -5.26 -6.61 -12.87
CA LYS A 102 -6.48 -5.88 -13.22
C LYS A 102 -6.18 -4.43 -13.61
N ALA A 103 -5.29 -3.75 -12.89
CA ALA A 103 -4.89 -2.38 -13.21
C ALA A 103 -4.20 -2.31 -14.57
N ALA A 104 -3.29 -3.24 -14.88
CA ALA A 104 -2.62 -3.30 -16.19
C ALA A 104 -3.62 -3.51 -17.33
N LYS A 105 -4.60 -4.41 -17.15
CA LYS A 105 -5.69 -4.62 -18.12
C LYS A 105 -6.53 -3.35 -18.33
N MET A 106 -6.86 -2.63 -17.25
CA MET A 106 -7.62 -1.38 -17.34
C MET A 106 -6.83 -0.24 -18.01
N ALA A 107 -5.52 -0.20 -17.77
CA ALA A 107 -4.62 0.79 -18.37
C ALA A 107 -4.19 0.41 -19.80
N LEU A 108 -4.56 -0.77 -20.29
CA LEU A 108 -4.17 -1.30 -21.61
C LEU A 108 -2.65 -1.39 -21.81
N VAL A 109 -1.90 -1.64 -20.73
CA VAL A 109 -0.45 -1.80 -20.75
C VAL A 109 -0.04 -3.28 -20.61
N LYS A 110 1.12 -3.62 -21.16
CA LYS A 110 1.68 -4.97 -21.01
C LYS A 110 2.13 -5.17 -19.58
N LEU A 111 1.87 -6.37 -19.03
CA LEU A 111 2.37 -6.78 -17.72
C LEU A 111 3.14 -8.08 -17.85
N LYS A 112 4.38 -8.08 -17.40
CA LYS A 112 5.20 -9.28 -17.29
C LYS A 112 5.25 -9.75 -15.84
N ILE A 113 4.89 -11.03 -15.65
CA ILE A 113 4.93 -11.67 -14.32
C ILE A 113 6.29 -12.32 -14.14
N ILE A 114 6.96 -11.97 -13.05
CA ILE A 114 8.27 -12.51 -12.67
C ILE A 114 8.06 -13.63 -11.67
N ASP A 115 8.73 -14.76 -11.88
CA ASP A 115 8.69 -15.89 -10.95
C ASP A 115 9.31 -15.53 -9.60
N THR A 116 8.93 -16.31 -8.59
CA THR A 116 9.35 -16.15 -7.20
C THR A 116 10.30 -17.26 -6.78
N ASP A 117 11.04 -17.01 -5.70
CA ASP A 117 11.83 -18.03 -5.02
C ASP A 117 10.95 -18.97 -4.17
N SER A 118 11.57 -19.92 -3.47
CA SER A 118 10.86 -20.85 -2.59
C SER A 118 10.17 -20.18 -1.38
N GLN A 119 10.49 -18.93 -1.09
CA GLN A 119 9.87 -18.12 -0.05
C GLN A 119 8.77 -17.20 -0.60
N GLY A 120 8.46 -17.28 -1.89
CA GLY A 120 7.47 -16.44 -2.55
C GLY A 120 7.93 -15.00 -2.79
N ARG A 121 9.24 -14.73 -2.82
CA ARG A 121 9.80 -13.41 -3.09
C ARG A 121 10.18 -13.29 -4.57
N MET A 122 9.98 -12.10 -5.14
CA MET A 122 10.37 -11.83 -6.53
C MET A 122 11.84 -12.19 -6.79
N ARG A 123 12.11 -12.97 -7.83
CA ARG A 123 13.45 -13.28 -8.32
C ARG A 123 14.04 -12.06 -9.04
N VAL A 124 14.96 -11.35 -8.38
CA VAL A 124 15.56 -10.10 -8.89
C VAL A 124 16.43 -10.35 -10.14
N ASP A 125 17.10 -11.48 -10.19
CA ASP A 125 17.87 -11.92 -11.38
C ASP A 125 16.97 -12.08 -12.61
N LEU A 126 15.77 -12.66 -12.43
CA LEU A 126 14.79 -12.79 -13.51
C LEU A 126 14.16 -11.44 -13.89
N LEU A 127 13.94 -10.55 -12.91
CA LEU A 127 13.47 -9.20 -13.18
C LEU A 127 14.48 -8.44 -14.07
N LYS A 128 15.76 -8.44 -13.68
CA LYS A 128 16.83 -7.77 -14.44
C LYS A 128 16.93 -8.30 -15.87
N ALA A 129 17.02 -9.62 -16.04
CA ALA A 129 17.07 -10.25 -17.35
C ALA A 129 15.83 -9.95 -18.21
N ALA A 130 14.63 -9.88 -17.59
CA ALA A 130 13.40 -9.53 -18.28
C ALA A 130 13.42 -8.08 -18.78
N ILE A 131 13.87 -7.14 -17.96
CA ILE A 131 13.99 -5.72 -18.32
C ILE A 131 14.98 -5.54 -19.47
N GLU A 132 16.18 -6.13 -19.40
CA GLU A 132 17.20 -6.06 -20.44
C GLU A 132 16.67 -6.58 -21.78
N LYS A 133 16.08 -7.77 -21.78
CA LYS A 133 15.48 -8.39 -22.98
C LYS A 133 14.36 -7.54 -23.58
N ASP A 134 13.52 -6.91 -22.75
CA ASP A 134 12.40 -6.10 -23.24
C ASP A 134 12.88 -4.78 -23.84
N ILE A 135 13.94 -4.17 -23.30
CA ILE A 135 14.60 -3.00 -23.89
C ILE A 135 15.19 -3.35 -25.27
N GLU A 136 15.91 -4.48 -25.37
CA GLU A 136 16.45 -4.98 -26.65
C GLU A 136 15.36 -5.22 -27.70
N SER A 137 14.15 -5.60 -27.24
CA SER A 137 12.96 -5.80 -28.08
C SER A 137 12.22 -4.52 -28.44
N GLY A 138 12.72 -3.34 -28.06
CA GLY A 138 12.10 -2.05 -28.32
C GLY A 138 10.93 -1.70 -27.40
N LEU A 139 10.75 -2.43 -26.28
CA LEU A 139 9.77 -2.08 -25.25
C LEU A 139 10.37 -1.07 -24.26
N THR A 140 9.48 -0.31 -23.61
CA THR A 140 9.85 0.69 -22.62
C THR A 140 9.39 0.22 -21.24
N PRO A 141 10.29 -0.30 -20.39
CA PRO A 141 10.01 -0.56 -18.99
C PRO A 141 9.61 0.75 -18.30
N PHE A 142 8.41 0.79 -17.67
CA PHE A 142 7.94 2.03 -17.05
C PHE A 142 7.46 1.86 -15.61
N TYR A 143 7.19 0.63 -15.17
CA TYR A 143 6.61 0.38 -13.84
C TYR A 143 7.03 -0.98 -13.30
N VAL A 144 7.51 -1.01 -12.07
CA VAL A 144 7.82 -2.23 -11.31
C VAL A 144 7.08 -2.18 -9.98
N VAL A 145 6.41 -3.28 -9.62
CA VAL A 145 5.75 -3.42 -8.32
C VAL A 145 6.43 -4.52 -7.52
N ALA A 146 6.98 -4.15 -6.36
CA ALA A 146 7.35 -5.09 -5.31
C ALA A 146 6.27 -5.15 -4.23
N THR A 147 6.13 -6.28 -3.56
CA THR A 147 5.12 -6.49 -2.51
C THR A 147 5.78 -6.80 -1.17
N VAL A 148 5.33 -6.12 -0.12
CA VAL A 148 5.72 -6.44 1.26
C VAL A 148 4.51 -6.99 2.01
N GLY A 149 4.56 -8.30 2.27
CA GLY A 149 3.45 -9.07 2.84
C GLY A 149 2.43 -9.49 1.79
N THR A 150 2.81 -10.41 0.89
CA THR A 150 1.94 -10.94 -0.17
C THR A 150 0.68 -11.59 0.39
N THR A 151 -0.40 -11.59 -0.39
CA THR A 151 -1.70 -12.15 0.03
C THR A 151 -1.63 -13.66 0.26
N GLY A 152 -0.85 -14.38 -0.57
CA GLY A 152 -0.77 -15.84 -0.52
C GLY A 152 0.05 -16.38 0.64
N ALA A 153 1.18 -15.74 0.96
CA ALA A 153 2.16 -16.27 1.91
C ALA A 153 2.74 -15.25 2.90
N ALA A 154 2.31 -14.00 2.85
CA ALA A 154 2.89 -12.86 3.58
C ALA A 154 4.41 -12.73 3.34
N SER A 155 4.88 -13.03 2.13
CA SER A 155 6.28 -12.88 1.71
C SER A 155 6.65 -11.41 1.55
N PHE A 156 7.93 -11.11 1.74
CA PHE A 156 8.48 -9.75 1.63
C PHE A 156 9.55 -9.74 0.54
N ASP A 157 9.30 -9.01 -0.55
CA ASP A 157 10.28 -8.82 -1.61
C ASP A 157 11.51 -8.05 -1.13
N ASN A 158 12.67 -8.29 -1.74
CA ASN A 158 13.90 -7.56 -1.43
C ASN A 158 13.89 -6.19 -2.11
N LEU A 159 13.41 -5.18 -1.40
CA LEU A 159 13.25 -3.83 -1.94
C LEU A 159 14.59 -3.19 -2.34
N THR A 160 15.67 -3.48 -1.60
CA THR A 160 17.00 -2.93 -1.89
C THR A 160 17.52 -3.41 -3.25
N GLU A 161 17.44 -4.71 -3.52
CA GLU A 161 17.92 -5.28 -4.79
C GLU A 161 17.03 -4.87 -5.96
N ILE A 162 15.70 -4.93 -5.80
CA ILE A 162 14.75 -4.48 -6.82
C ILE A 162 14.95 -2.99 -7.11
N GLY A 163 15.08 -2.17 -6.06
CA GLY A 163 15.29 -0.74 -6.19
C GLY A 163 16.55 -0.40 -6.98
N LYS A 164 17.67 -1.11 -6.75
CA LYS A 164 18.91 -0.93 -7.53
C LYS A 164 18.71 -1.22 -9.00
N VAL A 165 18.01 -2.30 -9.33
CA VAL A 165 17.68 -2.63 -10.74
C VAL A 165 16.81 -1.52 -11.36
N CYS A 166 15.81 -1.01 -10.63
CA CYS A 166 14.97 0.10 -11.12
C CYS A 166 15.78 1.39 -11.36
N GLN A 167 16.78 1.68 -10.52
CA GLN A 167 17.64 2.87 -10.69
C GLN A 167 18.53 2.81 -11.95
N GLU A 168 18.83 1.61 -12.47
CA GLU A 168 19.58 1.45 -13.73
C GLU A 168 18.76 1.89 -14.95
N VAL A 169 17.43 1.99 -14.82
CA VAL A 169 16.50 2.35 -15.92
C VAL A 169 15.60 3.54 -15.50
N PRO A 170 15.99 4.78 -15.82
CA PRO A 170 15.33 6.00 -15.32
C PRO A 170 13.84 6.16 -15.69
N SER A 171 13.35 5.40 -16.67
CA SER A 171 11.92 5.40 -17.06
C SER A 171 11.03 4.63 -16.09
N ILE A 172 11.59 3.80 -15.21
CA ILE A 172 10.83 2.95 -14.30
C ILE A 172 10.35 3.76 -13.10
N TRP A 173 9.04 3.70 -12.85
CA TRP A 173 8.42 4.05 -11.58
C TRP A 173 8.41 2.81 -10.69
N PHE A 174 9.13 2.87 -9.58
CA PHE A 174 9.17 1.79 -8.61
C PHE A 174 8.10 1.99 -7.54
N HIS A 175 7.11 1.09 -7.51
CA HIS A 175 6.05 1.08 -6.51
C HIS A 175 6.22 -0.07 -5.52
N VAL A 176 5.95 0.21 -4.25
CA VAL A 176 5.92 -0.84 -3.21
C VAL A 176 4.50 -1.00 -2.69
N ASP A 177 3.91 -2.15 -2.94
CA ASP A 177 2.63 -2.56 -2.37
C ASP A 177 2.83 -3.10 -0.96
N GLY A 178 2.58 -2.26 0.03
CA GLY A 178 2.57 -2.56 1.45
C GLY A 178 1.17 -2.71 2.04
N ALA A 179 0.17 -2.99 1.23
CA ALA A 179 -1.24 -3.00 1.65
C ALA A 179 -1.48 -3.81 2.94
N TYR A 180 -0.79 -4.94 3.10
CA TYR A 180 -0.84 -5.75 4.32
C TYR A 180 0.42 -5.56 5.17
N GLY A 181 1.57 -6.02 4.69
CA GLY A 181 2.80 -6.08 5.49
C GLY A 181 3.38 -4.71 5.82
N GLY A 182 3.15 -3.68 4.98
CA GLY A 182 3.60 -2.32 5.27
C GLY A 182 3.11 -1.76 6.60
N ASN A 183 1.93 -2.16 7.06
CA ASN A 183 1.42 -1.77 8.39
C ASN A 183 2.31 -2.27 9.54
N SER A 184 3.03 -3.37 9.34
CA SER A 184 3.93 -3.93 10.37
C SER A 184 5.17 -3.06 10.63
N PHE A 185 5.51 -2.14 9.74
CA PHE A 185 6.66 -1.22 9.92
C PHE A 185 6.47 -0.24 11.09
N ILE A 186 5.25 -0.15 11.65
CA ILE A 186 5.04 0.51 12.94
C ILE A 186 5.85 -0.15 14.07
N LEU A 187 6.23 -1.43 13.89
CA LEU A 187 7.10 -2.20 14.78
C LEU A 187 8.57 -1.98 14.37
N PRO A 188 9.44 -1.47 15.26
CA PRO A 188 10.86 -1.29 14.92
C PRO A 188 11.54 -2.56 14.40
N GLU A 189 11.20 -3.72 14.97
CA GLU A 189 11.75 -5.02 14.59
C GLU A 189 11.36 -5.49 13.18
N MET A 190 10.30 -4.91 12.59
CA MET A 190 9.86 -5.23 11.23
C MET A 190 10.45 -4.28 10.18
N ARG A 191 11.07 -3.18 10.58
CA ARG A 191 11.63 -2.18 9.66
C ARG A 191 12.78 -2.68 8.80
N LYS A 192 13.42 -3.79 9.17
CA LYS A 192 14.38 -4.47 8.30
C LYS A 192 13.81 -4.82 6.91
N PHE A 193 12.48 -5.02 6.81
CA PHE A 193 11.80 -5.28 5.55
C PHE A 193 11.42 -4.00 4.79
N SER A 194 11.66 -2.83 5.34
CA SER A 194 11.50 -1.55 4.65
C SER A 194 12.83 -1.01 4.10
N GLU A 195 13.95 -1.70 4.32
CA GLU A 195 15.23 -1.35 3.72
C GLU A 195 15.12 -1.40 2.19
N GLY A 196 15.53 -0.34 1.50
CA GLY A 196 15.33 -0.17 0.06
C GLY A 196 14.08 0.64 -0.31
N LEU A 197 13.23 1.02 0.65
CA LEU A 197 12.06 1.87 0.39
C LEU A 197 12.46 3.27 -0.09
N GLU A 198 13.67 3.72 0.21
CA GLU A 198 14.25 4.99 -0.27
C GLU A 198 14.40 5.03 -1.80
N TYR A 199 14.48 3.88 -2.47
CA TYR A 199 14.50 3.79 -3.93
C TYR A 199 13.11 3.93 -4.56
N ALA A 200 12.04 3.67 -3.79
CA ALA A 200 10.68 3.67 -4.33
C ALA A 200 10.18 5.09 -4.66
N ASP A 201 9.39 5.20 -5.71
CA ASP A 201 8.68 6.42 -6.11
C ASP A 201 7.32 6.54 -5.41
N SER A 202 6.72 5.39 -5.04
CA SER A 202 5.47 5.36 -4.28
C SER A 202 5.37 4.13 -3.40
N PHE A 203 4.64 4.30 -2.29
CA PHE A 203 4.34 3.25 -1.31
C PHE A 203 2.88 3.34 -0.90
N ASN A 204 2.18 2.22 -0.85
CA ASN A 204 0.83 2.18 -0.29
C ASN A 204 0.72 1.27 0.93
N CYS A 205 -0.26 1.57 1.78
CA CYS A 205 -0.53 0.81 2.99
C CYS A 205 -2.02 0.88 3.35
N ASN A 206 -2.62 -0.25 3.72
CA ASN A 206 -4.04 -0.30 4.06
C ASN A 206 -4.24 -0.43 5.57
N PRO A 207 -4.49 0.66 6.31
CA PRO A 207 -4.65 0.60 7.76
C PRO A 207 -5.86 -0.25 8.19
N ASN A 208 -6.83 -0.46 7.31
CA ASN A 208 -7.95 -1.36 7.57
C ASN A 208 -7.56 -2.85 7.63
N LYS A 209 -6.34 -3.24 7.24
CA LYS A 209 -5.88 -4.63 7.34
C LYS A 209 -5.29 -4.97 8.71
N LEU A 210 -4.40 -4.11 9.25
CA LEU A 210 -3.72 -4.40 10.53
C LEU A 210 -3.86 -3.33 11.61
N LEU A 211 -4.36 -2.13 11.31
CA LEU A 211 -4.38 -1.01 12.26
C LEU A 211 -5.78 -0.69 12.82
N LEU A 212 -6.62 -1.70 13.06
CA LEU A 212 -7.93 -1.53 13.73
C LEU A 212 -8.85 -0.47 13.09
N THR A 213 -8.63 -0.17 11.81
CA THR A 213 -9.42 0.79 11.04
C THR A 213 -10.47 0.05 10.22
N THR A 214 -11.70 0.55 10.20
CA THR A 214 -12.78 -0.02 9.39
C THR A 214 -12.51 0.12 7.90
N PHE A 215 -13.00 -0.81 7.10
CA PHE A 215 -12.99 -0.73 5.63
C PHE A 215 -13.86 0.49 5.19
N ASP A 216 -13.50 1.28 4.18
CA ASP A 216 -12.30 1.18 3.38
C ASP A 216 -11.30 2.27 3.79
N ALA A 217 -10.02 1.92 3.83
CA ALA A 217 -8.95 2.88 4.03
C ALA A 217 -7.66 2.36 3.37
N SER A 218 -7.10 3.14 2.47
CA SER A 218 -5.78 2.93 1.88
C SER A 218 -5.05 4.27 1.86
N ALA A 219 -3.85 4.30 2.39
CA ALA A 219 -2.96 5.45 2.31
C ALA A 219 -1.91 5.18 1.23
N MET A 220 -1.57 6.20 0.46
CA MET A 220 -0.50 6.15 -0.53
C MET A 220 0.38 7.38 -0.37
N TRP A 221 1.67 7.14 -0.35
CA TRP A 221 2.70 8.18 -0.37
C TRP A 221 3.43 8.14 -1.69
N VAL A 222 3.74 9.30 -2.23
CA VAL A 222 4.44 9.49 -3.50
C VAL A 222 5.61 10.42 -3.26
N LYS A 223 6.82 10.00 -3.62
CA LYS A 223 8.05 10.75 -3.43
C LYS A 223 8.02 12.07 -4.20
N ASN A 224 7.53 12.06 -5.43
CA ASN A 224 7.33 13.24 -6.24
C ASN A 224 5.84 13.48 -6.53
N VAL A 225 5.21 14.22 -5.66
CA VAL A 225 3.79 14.54 -5.78
C VAL A 225 3.46 15.39 -6.99
N MET A 226 4.40 16.19 -7.50
CA MET A 226 4.19 17.05 -8.67
C MET A 226 3.99 16.23 -9.94
N THR A 227 4.66 15.08 -10.07
CA THR A 227 4.46 14.14 -11.18
C THR A 227 3.01 13.63 -11.19
N LEU A 228 2.52 13.18 -10.02
CA LEU A 228 1.15 12.70 -9.87
C LEU A 228 0.14 13.80 -10.19
N LYS A 229 0.32 15.00 -9.62
CA LYS A 229 -0.56 16.15 -9.87
C LYS A 229 -0.60 16.51 -11.34
N LYS A 230 0.55 16.60 -12.02
CA LYS A 230 0.62 16.91 -13.46
C LYS A 230 -0.16 15.93 -14.32
N ALA A 231 -0.15 14.64 -13.95
CA ALA A 231 -0.88 13.60 -14.67
C ALA A 231 -2.40 13.66 -14.47
N LEU A 232 -2.87 14.14 -13.31
CA LEU A 232 -4.28 14.03 -12.89
C LEU A 232 -5.00 15.38 -12.79
N THR A 233 -4.28 16.53 -12.90
CA THR A 233 -4.90 17.84 -12.74
C THR A 233 -5.82 18.18 -13.91
N VAL A 234 -7.08 18.42 -13.58
CA VAL A 234 -8.06 19.11 -14.42
C VAL A 234 -8.55 20.32 -13.64
N ASN A 235 -8.43 21.52 -14.20
CA ASN A 235 -8.71 22.77 -13.49
C ASN A 235 -9.81 23.61 -14.16
N PRO A 236 -11.07 23.16 -14.15
CA PRO A 236 -12.19 23.91 -14.71
C PRO A 236 -12.46 25.17 -13.87
N LEU A 237 -13.04 26.20 -14.52
CA LEU A 237 -13.26 27.52 -13.90
C LEU A 237 -14.02 27.46 -12.56
N TYR A 238 -15.03 26.62 -12.46
CA TYR A 238 -15.86 26.52 -11.24
C TYR A 238 -15.16 25.87 -10.04
N LEU A 239 -13.97 25.29 -10.23
CA LEU A 239 -13.14 24.71 -9.16
C LEU A 239 -11.92 25.55 -8.81
N GLN A 240 -11.72 26.69 -9.50
CA GLN A 240 -10.62 27.60 -9.20
C GLN A 240 -10.95 28.42 -7.94
N HIS A 241 -9.95 28.68 -7.12
CA HIS A 241 -10.04 29.49 -5.92
C HIS A 241 -8.71 30.22 -5.68
N GLU A 242 -8.75 31.27 -4.86
CA GLU A 242 -7.57 32.12 -4.59
C GLU A 242 -6.57 31.50 -3.58
N HIS A 243 -6.79 30.27 -3.14
CA HIS A 243 -5.96 29.58 -2.15
C HIS A 243 -4.88 28.70 -2.83
N ASP A 244 -4.08 29.24 -3.73
CA ASP A 244 -3.11 28.53 -4.57
C ASP A 244 -2.03 27.74 -3.79
N LYS A 245 -1.81 28.11 -2.52
CA LYS A 245 -0.87 27.41 -1.63
C LYS A 245 -1.49 26.23 -0.86
N ALA A 246 -2.83 26.10 -0.89
CA ALA A 246 -3.51 25.02 -0.20
C ALA A 246 -3.43 23.71 -0.99
N ILE A 247 -3.44 22.59 -0.25
CA ILE A 247 -3.43 21.25 -0.87
C ILE A 247 -4.84 20.91 -1.33
N ASP A 248 -4.99 20.62 -2.63
CA ASP A 248 -6.22 20.11 -3.22
C ASP A 248 -6.05 18.63 -3.55
N TYR A 249 -6.55 17.76 -2.69
CA TYR A 249 -6.44 16.32 -2.87
C TYR A 249 -7.21 15.75 -4.07
N ARG A 250 -8.10 16.53 -4.70
CA ARG A 250 -8.73 16.19 -5.99
C ARG A 250 -7.72 15.90 -7.10
N HIS A 251 -6.50 16.46 -7.00
CA HIS A 251 -5.42 16.28 -7.98
C HIS A 251 -4.53 15.06 -7.67
N TYR A 252 -4.84 14.28 -6.62
CA TYR A 252 -4.04 13.13 -6.18
C TYR A 252 -4.68 11.79 -6.54
N GLY A 253 -5.81 11.77 -7.23
CA GLY A 253 -6.52 10.55 -7.57
C GLY A 253 -7.51 10.75 -8.71
N ILE A 254 -8.09 9.65 -9.20
CA ILE A 254 -9.05 9.66 -10.29
C ILE A 254 -10.38 10.32 -9.89
N PRO A 255 -11.01 9.99 -8.73
CA PRO A 255 -12.27 10.59 -8.34
C PRO A 255 -12.11 12.05 -7.92
N LEU A 256 -13.06 12.90 -8.31
CA LEU A 256 -13.16 14.26 -7.80
C LEU A 256 -13.62 14.26 -6.34
N SER A 257 -14.77 13.67 -6.07
CA SER A 257 -15.36 13.61 -4.71
C SER A 257 -14.63 12.61 -3.84
N ARG A 258 -14.38 12.98 -2.58
CA ARG A 258 -13.61 12.19 -1.61
C ARG A 258 -14.34 12.10 -0.27
N ARG A 259 -14.27 10.92 0.35
CA ARG A 259 -14.77 10.70 1.71
C ARG A 259 -13.74 11.16 2.74
N PHE A 260 -14.20 11.56 3.91
CA PHE A 260 -13.34 11.97 5.02
C PHE A 260 -12.74 10.76 5.76
N ARG A 261 -11.94 9.93 5.06
CA ARG A 261 -11.35 8.70 5.63
C ARG A 261 -10.30 8.95 6.71
N ALA A 262 -9.64 10.11 6.67
CA ALA A 262 -8.63 10.48 7.66
C ALA A 262 -9.21 10.56 9.08
N LEU A 263 -10.49 10.90 9.23
CA LEU A 263 -11.12 11.05 10.54
C LEU A 263 -11.12 9.74 11.33
N LYS A 264 -11.49 8.61 10.73
CA LYS A 264 -11.47 7.31 11.42
C LYS A 264 -10.06 6.86 11.80
N LEU A 265 -9.07 7.14 10.96
CA LEU A 265 -7.68 6.86 11.27
C LEU A 265 -7.17 7.75 12.42
N TRP A 266 -7.56 9.02 12.44
CA TRP A 266 -7.29 9.92 13.56
C TRP A 266 -7.85 9.38 14.89
N PHE A 267 -9.11 8.93 14.91
CA PHE A 267 -9.71 8.32 16.10
C PHE A 267 -8.94 7.10 16.58
N VAL A 268 -8.48 6.23 15.65
CA VAL A 268 -7.67 5.06 16.00
C VAL A 268 -6.33 5.48 16.62
N PHE A 269 -5.59 6.40 16.00
CA PHE A 269 -4.31 6.87 16.52
C PHE A 269 -4.46 7.58 17.87
N ARG A 270 -5.52 8.38 18.04
CA ARG A 270 -5.78 9.09 19.30
C ARG A 270 -6.17 8.14 20.43
N SER A 271 -6.91 7.08 20.13
CA SER A 271 -7.43 6.15 21.14
C SER A 271 -6.40 5.10 21.57
N TYR A 272 -5.67 4.53 20.63
CA TYR A 272 -4.71 3.44 20.91
C TYR A 272 -3.28 3.92 21.05
N GLY A 273 -2.93 5.01 20.39
CA GLY A 273 -1.55 5.47 20.25
C GLY A 273 -0.66 4.45 19.53
N ILE A 274 0.58 4.84 19.26
CA ILE A 274 1.54 3.96 18.58
C ILE A 274 1.81 2.69 19.40
N LYS A 275 2.02 2.83 20.73
CA LYS A 275 2.32 1.68 21.60
C LYS A 275 1.17 0.67 21.66
N GLY A 276 -0.09 1.13 21.69
CA GLY A 276 -1.25 0.25 21.67
C GLY A 276 -1.37 -0.53 20.37
N LEU A 277 -1.17 0.14 19.23
CA LEU A 277 -1.18 -0.52 17.91
C LEU A 277 -0.02 -1.51 17.77
N GLN A 278 1.18 -1.17 18.24
CA GLN A 278 2.32 -2.09 18.28
C GLN A 278 2.01 -3.34 19.14
N SER A 279 1.45 -3.14 20.32
CA SER A 279 1.07 -4.25 21.21
C SER A 279 0.04 -5.16 20.56
N TYR A 280 -0.95 -4.59 19.89
CA TYR A 280 -1.98 -5.33 19.15
C TYR A 280 -1.36 -6.21 18.05
N ILE A 281 -0.50 -5.65 17.19
CA ILE A 281 0.14 -6.41 16.11
C ILE A 281 1.05 -7.51 16.68
N ARG A 282 1.85 -7.24 17.72
CA ARG A 282 2.69 -8.26 18.37
C ARG A 282 1.86 -9.41 18.92
N ASN A 283 0.69 -9.12 19.48
CA ASN A 283 -0.22 -10.17 19.94
C ASN A 283 -0.72 -11.06 18.79
N LEU A 284 -1.09 -10.47 17.65
CA LEU A 284 -1.45 -11.24 16.45
C LEU A 284 -0.30 -12.12 15.97
N MET A 285 0.94 -11.59 15.93
CA MET A 285 2.13 -12.35 15.56
C MET A 285 2.39 -13.50 16.53
N ALA A 286 2.23 -13.28 17.83
CA ALA A 286 2.40 -14.31 18.86
C ALA A 286 1.36 -15.44 18.72
N LEU A 287 0.10 -15.09 18.41
CA LEU A 287 -0.95 -16.07 18.15
C LEU A 287 -0.66 -16.91 16.90
N ALA A 288 -0.17 -16.27 15.82
CA ALA A 288 0.24 -16.98 14.60
C ALA A 288 1.41 -17.94 14.87
N LYS A 289 2.41 -17.51 15.63
CA LYS A 289 3.53 -18.38 16.04
C LYS A 289 3.07 -19.56 16.92
N LYS A 290 2.12 -19.33 17.82
CA LYS A 290 1.52 -20.42 18.61
C LYS A 290 0.79 -21.41 17.70
N PHE A 291 0.03 -20.94 16.71
CA PHE A 291 -0.65 -21.79 15.77
C PHE A 291 0.35 -22.56 14.89
N GLU A 292 1.39 -21.91 14.37
CA GLU A 292 2.50 -22.55 13.65
C GLU A 292 3.11 -23.71 14.45
N MET A 293 3.40 -23.49 15.75
CA MET A 293 3.93 -24.54 16.62
C MET A 293 2.97 -25.71 16.80
N LEU A 294 1.65 -25.46 16.86
CA LEU A 294 0.65 -26.52 16.98
C LEU A 294 0.56 -27.34 15.69
N VAL A 295 0.57 -26.68 14.52
CA VAL A 295 0.57 -27.37 13.22
C VAL A 295 1.82 -28.26 13.07
N LYS A 296 3.01 -27.75 13.44
CA LYS A 296 4.28 -28.51 13.35
C LYS A 296 4.35 -29.73 14.30
N LYS A 297 3.50 -29.82 15.32
CA LYS A 297 3.42 -30.98 16.21
C LYS A 297 2.68 -32.15 15.58
N ASP A 298 1.88 -31.93 14.56
CA ASP A 298 1.15 -32.99 13.87
C ASP A 298 1.88 -33.30 12.55
N GLU A 299 2.51 -34.48 12.51
CA GLU A 299 3.35 -34.96 11.40
C GLU A 299 2.61 -35.05 10.06
N ARG A 300 1.27 -35.05 10.08
CA ARG A 300 0.45 -35.05 8.86
C ARG A 300 0.48 -33.73 8.13
N PHE A 301 0.92 -32.65 8.78
CA PHE A 301 0.94 -31.30 8.20
C PHE A 301 2.34 -30.76 8.04
N GLU A 302 2.49 -29.87 7.07
CA GLU A 302 3.67 -29.03 6.93
C GLU A 302 3.29 -27.56 6.79
N VAL A 303 4.10 -26.68 7.37
CA VAL A 303 3.99 -25.22 7.19
C VAL A 303 4.75 -24.83 5.94
N CYS A 304 4.09 -24.11 5.03
CA CYS A 304 4.59 -23.83 3.68
C CYS A 304 5.25 -22.47 3.54
N ASN A 305 5.11 -21.57 4.53
CA ASN A 305 5.70 -20.23 4.50
C ASN A 305 6.49 -19.92 5.76
N GLU A 306 7.36 -18.92 5.67
CA GLU A 306 7.94 -18.32 6.86
C GLU A 306 6.91 -17.39 7.52
N VAL A 307 6.58 -17.66 8.78
CA VAL A 307 5.51 -16.93 9.50
C VAL A 307 6.08 -15.68 10.15
N TYR A 308 5.91 -14.53 9.50
CA TYR A 308 6.32 -13.21 10.02
C TYR A 308 5.17 -12.47 10.70
N LEU A 309 3.97 -12.54 10.11
CA LEU A 309 2.77 -11.83 10.57
C LEU A 309 1.67 -12.80 11.00
N GLY A 310 0.41 -12.42 10.80
CA GLY A 310 -0.75 -13.22 11.20
C GLY A 310 -1.10 -14.40 10.29
N LEU A 311 -0.39 -14.61 9.17
CA LEU A 311 -0.70 -15.66 8.19
C LEU A 311 0.17 -16.90 8.37
N VAL A 312 -0.47 -18.05 8.51
CA VAL A 312 0.19 -19.38 8.55
C VAL A 312 -0.37 -20.22 7.43
N CYS A 313 0.46 -20.53 6.43
CA CYS A 313 0.09 -21.41 5.32
C CYS A 313 0.55 -22.84 5.66
N PHE A 314 -0.35 -23.79 5.58
CA PHE A 314 -0.05 -25.20 5.86
C PHE A 314 -0.86 -26.11 4.95
N ARG A 315 -0.36 -27.33 4.74
CA ARG A 315 -1.04 -28.38 3.94
C ARG A 315 -0.80 -29.75 4.53
N LEU A 316 -1.59 -30.73 4.09
CA LEU A 316 -1.29 -32.16 4.32
C LEU A 316 -0.04 -32.54 3.53
N ARG A 317 0.78 -33.39 4.13
CA ARG A 317 1.94 -34.01 3.48
C ARG A 317 1.53 -35.10 2.50
#